data_2836d38f50536eb68fbf546741155612
#
_entry.id   2836d38f50536eb68fbf546741155612
#
_cell.length_a   1.000
_cell.length_b   1.000
_cell.length_c   1.000
_cell.angle_alpha   90.00
_cell.angle_beta   90.00
_cell.angle_gamma   90.00
#
_symmetry.space_group_name_H-M   'P 1'
#
loop_
_entity.id
_entity.type
_entity.pdbx_description
1 polymer ?
#
loop_
_entity_poly.entity_id
_entity_poly.type
_entity_poly.pdbx_seq_one_letter_code
_entity_poly.pdbx_strand_id
1 'polypeptide(L)'
;QRDKQKQTRKADQGLRSAVTGGAQMVGFIDLFTELITDTGISNRYVFRKKAVELPGFFRPTKEWDLLVVREDTLLVAIEAKSQVGPSFGNNFNNRTEEAMGSAFDLWTAFRERAYLNSPQPFLGYFFMLKDCKASNRPVKVQEPHFKVFPEFVGASYLRRYEIFCRKLVLERHYTAAAFISSASDGGTLGRFSTPADDLSLE
;
A
#
# COMPACT_ATOMS: atom_id res chain seq x y z
N GLN A 1 31.37 23.37 -4.47
CA GLN A 1 30.35 22.51 -5.12
C GLN A 1 30.30 21.10 -4.56
N ARG A 2 31.43 20.44 -4.22
CA ARG A 2 31.46 19.09 -3.63
C ARG A 2 30.84 19.01 -2.23
N ASP A 3 30.98 20.04 -1.40
CA ASP A 3 30.41 20.03 -0.02
C ASP A 3 28.91 20.29 0.01
N LYS A 4 28.36 21.10 -0.91
CA LYS A 4 26.92 21.26 -1.09
C LYS A 4 26.25 19.97 -1.58
N GLN A 5 26.91 19.20 -2.45
CA GLN A 5 26.40 17.89 -2.88
C GLN A 5 26.41 16.84 -1.78
N LYS A 6 27.38 16.88 -0.84
CA LYS A 6 27.42 15.96 0.31
C LYS A 6 26.31 16.25 1.33
N GLN A 7 26.00 17.54 1.59
CA GLN A 7 24.90 17.92 2.50
C GLN A 7 23.53 17.60 1.91
N THR A 8 23.32 17.81 0.61
CA THR A 8 22.06 17.47 -0.08
C THR A 8 21.84 15.95 -0.13
N ARG A 9 22.91 15.16 -0.34
CA ARG A 9 22.81 13.68 -0.30
C ARG A 9 22.53 13.12 1.09
N LYS A 10 23.07 13.72 2.17
CA LYS A 10 22.78 13.28 3.55
C LYS A 10 21.34 13.61 3.96
N ALA A 11 20.82 14.78 3.59
CA ALA A 11 19.45 15.17 3.85
C ALA A 11 18.46 14.29 3.05
N ASP A 12 18.79 13.97 1.79
CA ASP A 12 18.00 13.11 0.91
C ASP A 12 18.01 11.64 1.39
N GLN A 13 19.12 11.13 1.92
CA GLN A 13 19.22 9.80 2.52
C GLN A 13 18.48 9.71 3.86
N GLY A 14 18.51 10.76 4.69
CA GLY A 14 17.75 10.83 5.95
C GLY A 14 16.23 10.86 5.71
N LEU A 15 15.76 11.63 4.72
CA LEU A 15 14.36 11.66 4.31
C LEU A 15 13.94 10.33 3.65
N ARG A 16 14.79 9.72 2.85
CA ARG A 16 14.52 8.40 2.26
C ARG A 16 14.44 7.31 3.32
N SER A 17 15.33 7.28 4.29
CA SER A 17 15.30 6.27 5.37
C SER A 17 14.07 6.44 6.28
N ALA A 18 13.62 7.67 6.56
CA ALA A 18 12.38 7.91 7.30
C ALA A 18 11.12 7.49 6.52
N VAL A 19 11.14 7.65 5.19
CA VAL A 19 10.05 7.26 4.28
C VAL A 19 10.05 5.75 4.00
N THR A 20 11.23 5.13 3.89
CA THR A 20 11.36 3.68 3.65
C THR A 20 11.21 2.84 4.93
N GLY A 21 11.32 3.45 6.11
CA GLY A 21 11.25 2.75 7.40
C GLY A 21 9.85 2.30 7.83
N GLY A 22 8.80 2.54 7.06
CA GLY A 22 7.43 2.08 7.41
C GLY A 22 6.84 2.70 8.69
N ALA A 23 7.58 3.57 9.38
CA ALA A 23 7.17 4.16 10.66
C ALA A 23 5.80 4.86 10.61
N GLN A 24 5.44 5.41 9.45
CA GLN A 24 4.15 6.07 9.22
C GLN A 24 2.96 5.09 9.20
N MET A 25 3.23 3.81 8.95
CA MET A 25 2.19 2.78 8.86
C MET A 25 1.96 2.06 10.18
N VAL A 26 2.82 2.24 11.20
CA VAL A 26 2.73 1.50 12.48
C VAL A 26 1.36 1.68 13.14
N GLY A 27 0.85 2.92 13.20
CA GLY A 27 -0.48 3.19 13.78
C GLY A 27 -1.63 2.50 13.03
N PHE A 28 -1.55 2.39 11.70
CA PHE A 28 -2.55 1.68 10.91
C PHE A 28 -2.44 0.16 11.09
N ILE A 29 -1.23 -0.37 11.18
CA ILE A 29 -1.03 -1.80 11.48
C ILE A 29 -1.54 -2.14 12.88
N ASP A 30 -1.38 -1.24 13.85
CA ASP A 30 -1.96 -1.39 15.19
C ASP A 30 -3.50 -1.37 15.13
N LEU A 31 -4.10 -0.42 14.42
CA LEU A 31 -5.55 -0.36 14.18
C LEU A 31 -6.07 -1.64 13.50
N PHE A 32 -5.43 -2.12 12.44
CA PHE A 32 -5.83 -3.37 11.78
C PHE A 32 -5.72 -4.56 12.73
N THR A 33 -4.72 -4.57 13.61
CA THR A 33 -4.59 -5.61 14.64
C THR A 33 -5.77 -5.58 15.61
N GLU A 34 -6.18 -4.40 16.07
CA GLU A 34 -7.35 -4.21 16.94
C GLU A 34 -8.63 -4.69 16.25
N LEU A 35 -8.90 -4.21 15.02
CA LEU A 35 -10.06 -4.64 14.24
C LEU A 35 -10.11 -6.16 14.05
N ILE A 36 -8.99 -6.80 13.77
CA ILE A 36 -8.91 -8.26 13.62
C ILE A 36 -9.18 -8.97 14.96
N THR A 37 -8.61 -8.47 16.06
CA THR A 37 -8.84 -9.09 17.38
C THR A 37 -10.27 -8.91 17.87
N ASP A 38 -10.92 -7.82 17.54
CA ASP A 38 -12.33 -7.56 17.85
C ASP A 38 -13.29 -8.54 17.16
N THR A 39 -12.86 -9.18 16.06
CA THR A 39 -13.61 -10.30 15.45
C THR A 39 -13.51 -11.62 16.23
N GLY A 40 -12.77 -11.65 17.36
CA GLY A 40 -12.54 -12.85 18.18
C GLY A 40 -11.29 -13.64 17.81
N ILE A 41 -10.48 -13.19 16.84
CA ILE A 41 -9.19 -13.78 16.51
C ILE A 41 -8.18 -13.40 17.60
N SER A 42 -7.58 -14.43 18.24
CA SER A 42 -6.55 -14.18 19.26
C SER A 42 -5.32 -13.49 18.68
N ASN A 43 -4.82 -12.45 19.36
CA ASN A 43 -3.63 -11.70 18.97
C ASN A 43 -2.37 -12.59 18.74
N ARG A 44 -2.32 -13.77 19.34
CA ARG A 44 -1.22 -14.75 19.11
C ARG A 44 -1.11 -15.24 17.66
N TYR A 45 -2.17 -15.09 16.87
CA TYR A 45 -2.22 -15.46 15.46
C TYR A 45 -1.98 -14.28 14.52
N VAL A 46 -1.82 -13.06 15.07
CA VAL A 46 -1.56 -11.84 14.30
C VAL A 46 -0.06 -11.53 14.31
N PHE A 47 0.55 -11.59 13.16
CA PHE A 47 1.99 -11.38 12.97
C PHE A 47 2.24 -10.02 12.35
N ARG A 48 3.16 -9.26 12.93
CA ARG A 48 3.62 -7.95 12.48
C ARG A 48 5.07 -7.76 12.91
N LYS A 49 5.93 -7.20 12.07
CA LYS A 49 7.38 -7.02 12.31
C LYS A 49 8.23 -8.29 12.29
N LYS A 50 7.68 -9.43 12.67
CA LYS A 50 8.39 -10.72 12.69
C LYS A 50 7.43 -11.81 12.21
N ALA A 51 7.99 -12.85 11.57
CA ALA A 51 7.24 -13.95 10.99
C ALA A 51 6.13 -13.48 10.04
N VAL A 52 6.46 -12.49 9.21
CA VAL A 52 5.58 -11.86 8.23
C VAL A 52 5.92 -12.27 6.80
N GLU A 53 6.84 -13.20 6.63
CA GLU A 53 7.24 -13.75 5.34
C GLU A 53 6.30 -14.87 4.92
N LEU A 54 5.80 -14.81 3.72
CA LEU A 54 5.11 -15.90 3.05
C LEU A 54 5.93 -16.38 1.85
N PRO A 55 5.89 -17.68 1.54
CA PRO A 55 6.45 -18.17 0.28
C PRO A 55 5.74 -17.52 -0.90
N GLY A 56 6.50 -17.07 -1.90
CA GLY A 56 6.01 -16.63 -3.18
C GLY A 56 6.14 -17.75 -4.22
N PHE A 57 5.56 -17.52 -5.39
CA PHE A 57 5.76 -18.41 -6.54
C PHE A 57 6.92 -17.94 -7.43
N PHE A 58 7.01 -16.64 -7.66
CA PHE A 58 8.03 -16.03 -8.52
C PHE A 58 9.29 -15.56 -7.75
N ARG A 59 9.25 -15.67 -6.43
CA ARG A 59 10.35 -15.35 -5.51
C ARG A 59 10.26 -16.28 -4.29
N PRO A 60 11.39 -16.53 -3.60
CA PRO A 60 11.38 -17.45 -2.45
C PRO A 60 10.39 -17.03 -1.37
N THR A 61 10.44 -15.77 -0.95
CA THR A 61 9.58 -15.21 0.10
C THR A 61 9.23 -13.75 -0.17
N LYS A 62 8.13 -13.28 0.42
CA LYS A 62 7.74 -11.88 0.52
C LYS A 62 7.35 -11.56 1.96
N GLU A 63 7.90 -10.44 2.47
CA GLU A 63 7.42 -9.83 3.71
C GLU A 63 6.11 -9.07 3.47
N TRP A 64 5.14 -9.29 4.37
CA TRP A 64 3.87 -8.57 4.43
C TRP A 64 3.85 -7.65 5.65
N ASP A 65 3.02 -6.61 5.62
CA ASP A 65 2.95 -5.68 6.75
C ASP A 65 2.16 -6.25 7.93
N LEU A 66 1.17 -7.12 7.64
CA LEU A 66 0.43 -7.89 8.65
C LEU A 66 -0.03 -9.21 8.06
N LEU A 67 0.10 -10.28 8.86
CA LEU A 67 -0.45 -11.60 8.56
C LEU A 67 -1.32 -12.10 9.70
N VAL A 68 -2.35 -12.87 9.36
CA VAL A 68 -3.06 -13.72 10.31
C VAL A 68 -2.91 -15.17 9.87
N VAL A 69 -2.22 -15.95 10.70
CA VAL A 69 -2.00 -17.37 10.46
C VAL A 69 -2.42 -18.14 11.72
N ARG A 70 -3.33 -19.09 11.54
CA ARG A 70 -3.79 -19.97 12.62
C ARG A 70 -3.57 -21.42 12.24
N GLU A 71 -2.75 -22.15 13.01
CA GLU A 71 -2.53 -23.58 12.83
C GLU A 71 -2.26 -23.95 11.36
N ASP A 72 -1.23 -23.34 10.77
CA ASP A 72 -0.83 -23.50 9.36
C ASP A 72 -1.86 -23.04 8.32
N THR A 73 -2.90 -22.31 8.75
CA THR A 73 -3.91 -21.74 7.88
C THR A 73 -3.70 -20.24 7.73
N LEU A 74 -3.41 -19.79 6.51
CA LEU A 74 -3.35 -18.37 6.17
C LEU A 74 -4.78 -17.82 6.06
N LEU A 75 -5.12 -16.86 6.93
CA LEU A 75 -6.43 -16.21 6.96
C LEU A 75 -6.41 -14.82 6.33
N VAL A 76 -5.39 -14.02 6.65
CA VAL A 76 -5.28 -12.62 6.21
C VAL A 76 -3.85 -12.30 5.83
N ALA A 77 -3.67 -11.54 4.76
CA ALA A 77 -2.44 -10.83 4.42
C ALA A 77 -2.77 -9.37 4.07
N ILE A 78 -2.05 -8.42 4.67
CA ILE A 78 -2.23 -6.98 4.41
C ILE A 78 -0.92 -6.37 3.95
N GLU A 79 -1.02 -5.60 2.88
CA GLU A 79 0.03 -4.72 2.37
C GLU A 79 -0.39 -3.28 2.63
N ALA A 80 0.45 -2.51 3.33
CA ALA A 80 0.21 -1.12 3.65
C ALA A 80 1.31 -0.23 3.07
N LYS A 81 0.95 0.77 2.29
CA LYS A 81 1.89 1.66 1.63
C LYS A 81 1.54 3.13 1.85
N SER A 82 2.57 3.96 1.84
CA SER A 82 2.38 5.42 1.85
C SER A 82 3.21 6.11 0.80
N GLN A 83 2.77 7.30 0.44
CA GLN A 83 3.55 8.20 -0.41
C GLN A 83 3.47 9.65 0.10
N VAL A 84 4.62 10.20 0.45
CA VAL A 84 4.75 11.57 0.99
C VAL A 84 5.44 12.55 0.04
N GLY A 85 5.85 12.11 -1.17
CA GLY A 85 6.60 12.91 -2.15
C GLY A 85 8.12 12.88 -1.90
N PRO A 86 8.91 13.65 -2.65
CA PRO A 86 8.50 14.56 -3.74
C PRO A 86 8.20 13.87 -5.08
N SER A 87 8.71 12.65 -5.34
CA SER A 87 8.67 11.97 -6.64
C SER A 87 7.35 11.22 -6.89
N PHE A 88 6.22 11.96 -6.96
CA PHE A 88 4.90 11.32 -7.08
C PHE A 88 4.76 10.42 -8.32
N GLY A 89 5.31 10.83 -9.49
CA GLY A 89 5.18 10.06 -10.73
C GLY A 89 5.88 8.70 -10.69
N ASN A 90 7.17 8.69 -10.38
CA ASN A 90 7.94 7.45 -10.29
C ASN A 90 7.38 6.54 -9.19
N ASN A 91 7.01 7.11 -8.05
CA ASN A 91 6.46 6.33 -6.95
C ASN A 91 5.09 5.75 -7.29
N PHE A 92 4.24 6.48 -8.04
CA PHE A 92 2.95 5.94 -8.50
C PHE A 92 3.15 4.68 -9.35
N ASN A 93 4.02 4.72 -10.34
CA ASN A 93 4.32 3.55 -11.18
C ASN A 93 4.86 2.38 -10.34
N ASN A 94 5.86 2.64 -9.49
CA ASN A 94 6.43 1.60 -8.63
C ASN A 94 5.38 0.99 -7.70
N ARG A 95 4.54 1.80 -7.06
CA ARG A 95 3.48 1.30 -6.15
C ARG A 95 2.44 0.48 -6.90
N THR A 96 2.11 0.88 -8.13
CA THR A 96 1.20 0.12 -8.99
C THR A 96 1.79 -1.25 -9.34
N GLU A 97 3.04 -1.29 -9.77
CA GLU A 97 3.74 -2.54 -10.11
C GLU A 97 3.94 -3.44 -8.89
N GLU A 98 4.36 -2.88 -7.75
CA GLU A 98 4.54 -3.61 -6.49
C GLU A 98 3.25 -4.26 -5.99
N ALA A 99 2.14 -3.51 -5.99
CA ALA A 99 0.87 -4.03 -5.51
C ALA A 99 0.33 -5.15 -6.41
N MET A 100 0.31 -4.93 -7.73
CA MET A 100 -0.13 -5.96 -8.68
C MET A 100 0.78 -7.19 -8.63
N GLY A 101 2.10 -7.01 -8.63
CA GLY A 101 3.07 -8.09 -8.55
C GLY A 101 2.95 -8.89 -7.25
N SER A 102 2.72 -8.23 -6.11
CA SER A 102 2.53 -8.89 -4.81
C SER A 102 1.25 -9.73 -4.77
N ALA A 103 0.15 -9.19 -5.30
CA ALA A 103 -1.11 -9.92 -5.38
C ALA A 103 -1.00 -11.13 -6.34
N PHE A 104 -0.43 -10.91 -7.52
CA PHE A 104 -0.25 -11.97 -8.51
C PHE A 104 0.63 -13.13 -7.98
N ASP A 105 1.72 -12.79 -7.30
CA ASP A 105 2.63 -13.75 -6.67
C ASP A 105 1.92 -14.58 -5.58
N LEU A 106 1.17 -13.91 -4.67
CA LEU A 106 0.41 -14.59 -3.61
C LEU A 106 -0.66 -15.51 -4.19
N TRP A 107 -1.47 -15.03 -5.15
CA TRP A 107 -2.53 -15.83 -5.73
C TRP A 107 -2.00 -17.02 -6.53
N THR A 108 -0.83 -16.89 -7.17
CA THR A 108 -0.17 -18.01 -7.84
C THR A 108 0.34 -19.02 -6.82
N ALA A 109 1.04 -18.56 -5.76
CA ALA A 109 1.49 -19.43 -4.68
C ALA A 109 0.31 -20.16 -4.00
N PHE A 110 -0.81 -19.47 -3.79
CA PHE A 110 -2.05 -20.06 -3.24
C PHE A 110 -2.59 -21.18 -4.14
N ARG A 111 -2.72 -20.95 -5.44
CA ARG A 111 -3.17 -21.97 -6.42
C ARG A 111 -2.23 -23.18 -6.47
N GLU A 112 -0.94 -22.95 -6.31
CA GLU A 112 0.10 -24.00 -6.24
C GLU A 112 0.23 -24.64 -4.84
N ARG A 113 -0.71 -24.35 -3.92
CA ARG A 113 -0.81 -24.91 -2.58
C ARG A 113 0.39 -24.63 -1.67
N ALA A 114 1.09 -23.50 -1.87
CA ALA A 114 2.15 -23.07 -0.98
C ALA A 114 1.67 -22.83 0.46
N TYR A 115 0.38 -22.54 0.63
CA TYR A 115 -0.25 -22.32 1.94
C TYR A 115 -1.10 -23.54 2.39
N LEU A 116 -0.68 -24.73 1.99
CA LEU A 116 -1.31 -26.01 2.33
C LEU A 116 -2.81 -26.06 1.97
N ASN A 117 -3.65 -26.36 2.95
CA ASN A 117 -5.10 -26.44 2.79
C ASN A 117 -5.83 -25.15 3.23
N SER A 118 -5.14 -24.02 3.25
CA SER A 118 -5.78 -22.75 3.60
C SER A 118 -6.95 -22.46 2.66
N PRO A 119 -8.09 -21.96 3.17
CA PRO A 119 -9.12 -21.38 2.33
C PRO A 119 -8.55 -20.14 1.62
N GLN A 120 -9.28 -19.58 0.68
CA GLN A 120 -8.87 -18.34 0.05
C GLN A 120 -8.67 -17.25 1.12
N PRO A 121 -7.44 -16.73 1.32
CA PRO A 121 -7.17 -15.75 2.35
C PRO A 121 -7.80 -14.39 1.99
N PHE A 122 -8.11 -13.58 3.00
CA PHE A 122 -8.39 -12.17 2.80
C PHE A 122 -7.08 -11.44 2.46
N LEU A 123 -7.03 -10.80 1.31
CA LEU A 123 -5.90 -9.99 0.88
C LEU A 123 -6.29 -8.51 0.89
N GLY A 124 -5.74 -7.75 1.85
CA GLY A 124 -6.02 -6.33 2.03
C GLY A 124 -4.92 -5.42 1.47
N TYR A 125 -5.30 -4.31 0.87
CA TYR A 125 -4.39 -3.24 0.45
C TYR A 125 -4.77 -1.93 1.11
N PHE A 126 -3.84 -1.32 1.82
CA PHE A 126 -4.02 0.01 2.41
C PHE A 126 -3.03 1.00 1.81
N PHE A 127 -3.54 2.16 1.40
CA PHE A 127 -2.69 3.21 0.86
C PHE A 127 -2.95 4.57 1.50
N MET A 128 -1.89 5.26 1.92
CA MET A 128 -1.94 6.63 2.42
C MET A 128 -1.16 7.58 1.51
N LEU A 129 -1.82 8.61 1.01
CA LEU A 129 -1.20 9.65 0.17
C LEU A 129 -1.07 10.95 0.96
N LYS A 130 0.07 11.61 0.87
CA LYS A 130 0.19 12.99 1.38
C LYS A 130 -0.71 13.92 0.59
N ASP A 131 -1.62 14.60 1.29
CA ASP A 131 -2.42 15.70 0.75
C ASP A 131 -1.55 16.96 0.63
N CYS A 132 -1.31 17.39 -0.59
CA CYS A 132 -0.54 18.57 -0.89
C CYS A 132 -0.81 19.05 -2.33
N LYS A 133 -0.37 20.27 -2.66
CA LYS A 133 -0.53 20.83 -4.01
C LYS A 133 0.00 19.90 -5.12
N ALA A 134 1.09 19.15 -4.87
CA ALA A 134 1.70 18.29 -5.86
C ALA A 134 0.88 17.00 -6.11
N SER A 135 0.22 16.45 -5.08
CA SER A 135 -0.66 15.27 -5.23
C SER A 135 -2.02 15.63 -5.83
N ASN A 136 -2.48 16.88 -5.68
CA ASN A 136 -3.82 17.31 -6.11
C ASN A 136 -3.86 17.98 -7.48
N ARG A 137 -2.71 18.47 -7.99
CA ARG A 137 -2.71 19.14 -9.30
C ARG A 137 -2.94 18.14 -10.45
N PRO A 138 -3.64 18.55 -11.52
CA PRO A 138 -3.74 17.79 -12.75
C PRO A 138 -2.37 17.41 -13.31
N VAL A 139 -2.23 16.20 -13.80
CA VAL A 139 -0.98 15.70 -14.40
C VAL A 139 -1.22 15.39 -15.87
N LYS A 140 -0.40 16.00 -16.72
CA LYS A 140 -0.44 15.71 -18.16
C LYS A 140 -0.04 14.27 -18.43
N VAL A 141 -0.70 13.65 -19.40
CA VAL A 141 -0.33 12.34 -19.95
C VAL A 141 0.17 12.53 -21.39
N GLN A 142 1.02 11.62 -21.84
CA GLN A 142 1.48 11.56 -23.22
C GLN A 142 0.77 10.40 -23.92
N GLU A 143 0.31 10.65 -25.15
CA GLU A 143 -0.46 9.69 -25.95
C GLU A 143 0.17 9.58 -27.36
N PRO A 144 1.44 9.12 -27.46
CA PRO A 144 2.15 9.14 -28.75
C PRO A 144 1.55 8.18 -29.78
N HIS A 145 0.89 7.12 -29.35
CA HIS A 145 0.33 6.09 -30.23
C HIS A 145 -1.15 5.82 -29.97
N PHE A 146 -1.53 5.63 -28.71
CA PHE A 146 -2.89 5.29 -28.31
C PHE A 146 -3.39 6.24 -27.21
N LYS A 147 -4.71 6.45 -27.19
CA LYS A 147 -5.36 7.24 -26.14
C LYS A 147 -5.32 6.52 -24.81
N VAL A 148 -5.04 7.24 -23.73
CA VAL A 148 -5.21 6.70 -22.38
C VAL A 148 -6.70 6.55 -22.06
N PHE A 149 -7.01 5.70 -21.08
CA PHE A 149 -8.37 5.60 -20.58
C PHE A 149 -8.86 6.98 -20.09
N PRO A 150 -10.13 7.37 -20.39
CA PRO A 150 -10.65 8.72 -20.12
C PRO A 150 -10.50 9.18 -18.67
N GLU A 151 -10.61 8.27 -17.71
CA GLU A 151 -10.48 8.57 -16.27
C GLU A 151 -9.08 9.05 -15.86
N PHE A 152 -8.05 8.81 -16.69
CA PHE A 152 -6.68 9.30 -16.44
C PHE A 152 -6.36 10.66 -17.08
N VAL A 153 -7.22 11.15 -17.96
CA VAL A 153 -7.00 12.46 -18.64
C VAL A 153 -7.08 13.57 -17.61
N GLY A 154 -5.97 14.29 -17.41
CA GLY A 154 -5.90 15.36 -16.41
C GLY A 154 -5.99 14.90 -14.94
N ALA A 155 -6.01 13.60 -14.67
CA ALA A 155 -6.10 13.06 -13.32
C ALA A 155 -4.88 13.45 -12.47
N SER A 156 -5.13 13.99 -11.27
CA SER A 156 -4.11 14.19 -10.24
C SER A 156 -3.60 12.85 -9.68
N TYR A 157 -2.51 12.85 -8.91
CA TYR A 157 -2.07 11.61 -8.26
C TYR A 157 -3.10 11.11 -7.24
N LEU A 158 -3.81 12.00 -6.54
CA LEU A 158 -4.93 11.62 -5.68
C LEU A 158 -5.96 10.79 -6.48
N ARG A 159 -6.40 11.31 -7.62
CA ARG A 159 -7.38 10.62 -8.48
C ARG A 159 -6.81 9.32 -9.08
N ARG A 160 -5.54 9.30 -9.46
CA ARG A 160 -4.90 8.09 -10.00
C ARG A 160 -4.82 6.97 -8.96
N TYR A 161 -4.52 7.27 -7.70
CA TYR A 161 -4.54 6.27 -6.61
C TYR A 161 -5.95 5.79 -6.29
N GLU A 162 -6.93 6.67 -6.31
CA GLU A 162 -8.34 6.29 -6.17
C GLU A 162 -8.76 5.29 -7.26
N ILE A 163 -8.51 5.61 -8.53
CA ILE A 163 -8.77 4.72 -9.66
C ILE A 163 -8.03 3.38 -9.48
N PHE A 164 -6.77 3.45 -9.10
CA PHE A 164 -5.93 2.27 -8.92
C PHE A 164 -6.46 1.35 -7.81
N CYS A 165 -6.74 1.87 -6.63
CA CYS A 165 -7.28 1.09 -5.51
C CYS A 165 -8.62 0.42 -5.86
N ARG A 166 -9.53 1.14 -6.56
CA ARG A 166 -10.77 0.53 -7.07
C ARG A 166 -10.50 -0.61 -8.04
N LYS A 167 -9.59 -0.41 -9.01
CA LYS A 167 -9.24 -1.45 -9.99
C LYS A 167 -8.62 -2.68 -9.35
N LEU A 168 -7.83 -2.53 -8.28
CA LEU A 168 -7.30 -3.68 -7.53
C LEU A 168 -8.40 -4.59 -7.00
N VAL A 169 -9.51 -4.02 -6.52
CA VAL A 169 -10.66 -4.79 -6.01
C VAL A 169 -11.54 -5.32 -7.16
N LEU A 170 -11.85 -4.49 -8.14
CA LEU A 170 -12.69 -4.86 -9.29
C LEU A 170 -12.07 -6.02 -10.10
N GLU A 171 -10.75 -5.99 -10.29
CA GLU A 171 -9.98 -7.04 -10.98
C GLU A 171 -9.60 -8.21 -10.06
N ARG A 172 -10.11 -8.20 -8.80
CA ARG A 172 -9.88 -9.27 -7.81
C ARG A 172 -8.40 -9.53 -7.50
N HIS A 173 -7.55 -8.51 -7.68
CA HIS A 173 -6.18 -8.57 -7.19
C HIS A 173 -6.15 -8.53 -5.66
N TYR A 174 -7.02 -7.74 -5.05
CA TYR A 174 -7.20 -7.66 -3.60
C TYR A 174 -8.67 -7.91 -3.23
N THR A 175 -8.89 -8.46 -2.04
CA THR A 175 -10.25 -8.68 -1.50
C THR A 175 -10.88 -7.34 -1.15
N ALA A 176 -10.09 -6.44 -0.56
CA ALA A 176 -10.49 -5.08 -0.25
C ALA A 176 -9.30 -4.13 -0.37
N ALA A 177 -9.58 -2.86 -0.63
CA ALA A 177 -8.60 -1.80 -0.60
C ALA A 177 -9.16 -0.59 0.15
N ALA A 178 -8.32 0.05 0.98
CA ALA A 178 -8.66 1.32 1.61
C ALA A 178 -7.65 2.40 1.21
N PHE A 179 -8.14 3.61 0.98
CA PHE A 179 -7.34 4.74 0.54
C PHE A 179 -7.67 6.01 1.32
N ILE A 180 -6.67 6.59 1.95
CA ILE A 180 -6.80 7.87 2.64
C ILE A 180 -5.80 8.89 2.09
N SER A 181 -6.14 10.16 2.21
CA SER A 181 -5.17 11.26 2.05
C SER A 181 -4.96 11.96 3.39
N SER A 182 -3.73 12.37 3.68
CA SER A 182 -3.35 12.99 4.94
C SER A 182 -2.55 14.27 4.73
N ALA A 183 -3.00 15.37 5.35
CA ALA A 183 -2.32 16.65 5.35
C ALA A 183 -1.45 16.82 6.62
N SER A 184 -0.28 17.43 6.46
CA SER A 184 0.66 17.65 7.55
C SER A 184 0.40 18.95 8.35
N ASP A 185 -0.59 19.76 7.94
CA ASP A 185 -0.96 21.03 8.54
C ASP A 185 -2.02 20.93 9.66
N GLY A 186 -2.43 19.72 10.01
CA GLY A 186 -3.48 19.44 10.99
C GLY A 186 -3.01 19.38 12.44
N GLY A 187 -1.82 19.90 12.77
CA GLY A 187 -1.26 19.84 14.13
C GLY A 187 -0.86 18.41 14.53
N THR A 188 -0.91 18.11 15.84
CA THR A 188 -0.45 16.81 16.38
C THR A 188 -1.30 15.63 15.93
N LEU A 189 -2.60 15.83 15.71
CA LEU A 189 -3.54 14.76 15.28
C LEU A 189 -3.57 14.59 13.75
N GLY A 190 -2.98 15.54 13.00
CA GLY A 190 -3.07 15.54 11.56
C GLY A 190 -4.50 15.79 11.06
N ARG A 191 -4.64 15.84 9.75
CA ARG A 191 -5.95 15.90 9.06
C ARG A 191 -5.94 14.87 7.95
N PHE A 192 -6.97 14.04 7.90
CA PHE A 192 -7.12 13.06 6.84
C PHE A 192 -8.49 13.16 6.19
N SER A 193 -8.59 12.65 4.99
CA SER A 193 -9.85 12.47 4.28
C SER A 193 -9.84 11.14 3.54
N THR A 194 -11.03 10.58 3.33
CA THR A 194 -11.27 9.44 2.47
C THR A 194 -11.71 9.97 1.12
N PRO A 195 -10.91 9.85 0.05
CA PRO A 195 -11.24 10.41 -1.26
C PRO A 195 -12.48 9.78 -1.91
N ALA A 196 -12.87 8.60 -1.45
CA ALA A 196 -14.00 7.85 -1.99
C ALA A 196 -14.59 6.93 -0.92
N ASP A 197 -15.92 6.91 -0.81
CA ASP A 197 -16.66 6.15 0.21
C ASP A 197 -16.42 4.63 0.11
N ASP A 198 -16.33 4.10 -1.11
CA ASP A 198 -16.05 2.70 -1.40
C ASP A 198 -14.60 2.26 -1.12
N LEU A 199 -13.75 3.18 -0.71
CA LEU A 199 -12.36 2.97 -0.29
C LEU A 199 -12.11 3.44 1.15
N SER A 200 -13.17 3.60 1.95
CA SER A 200 -13.07 3.96 3.36
C SER A 200 -12.54 2.80 4.22
N LEU A 201 -12.20 3.10 5.46
CA LEU A 201 -11.88 2.10 6.49
C LEU A 201 -13.13 1.64 7.26
N GLU A 202 -14.30 2.22 6.94
CA GLU A 202 -15.59 1.90 7.54
C GLU A 202 -16.28 0.76 6.81
#